data_8f64d6d2cb0b7dee01507941b0a5e8f6
#
_entry.id   8f64d6d2cb0b7dee01507941b0a5e8f6
#
_cell.length_a   1.000
_cell.length_b   1.000
_cell.length_c   1.000
_cell.angle_alpha   90.00
_cell.angle_beta   90.00
_cell.angle_gamma   90.00
#
_symmetry.space_group_name_H-M   'P 1'
#
loop_
_entity.id
_entity.type
_entity.pdbx_description
1 polymer ?
#
loop_
_entity_poly.entity_id
_entity_poly.type
_entity_poly.pdbx_seq_one_letter_code
_entity_poly.pdbx_strand_id
1 'polypeptide(L)'
;RWLFDVPLEKIQVVVHPQSILHSAVEYMDSSVIGQLGNPDMRIPIAYAFSYPDRIDLSDVTEPLDLFSLKDGMSFYPADREVFKTIDLAYEACREGGSCPVVLNGANEVLVDLFLISRTTCCR
;
A
#
# COMPACT_ATOMS: atom_id res chain seq x y z
N ARG A 1 -10.36 -1.91 2.94
CA ARG A 1 -11.63 -2.32 3.55
C ARG A 1 -12.73 -1.28 3.34
N TRP A 2 -12.55 -0.08 3.88
CA TRP A 2 -13.61 0.93 3.96
C TRP A 2 -14.10 1.43 2.59
N LEU A 3 -13.20 1.62 1.62
CA LEU A 3 -13.57 2.11 0.28
C LEU A 3 -14.35 1.09 -0.54
N PHE A 4 -14.07 -0.20 -0.34
CA PHE A 4 -14.66 -1.29 -1.16
C PHE A 4 -15.60 -2.18 -0.36
N ASP A 5 -15.82 -1.88 0.92
CA ASP A 5 -16.60 -2.70 1.86
C ASP A 5 -16.20 -4.20 1.83
N VAL A 6 -14.90 -4.45 1.71
CA VAL A 6 -14.35 -5.81 1.63
C VAL A 6 -14.04 -6.32 3.04
N PRO A 7 -14.47 -7.54 3.41
CA PRO A 7 -14.10 -8.16 4.68
C PRO A 7 -12.59 -8.39 4.78
N LEU A 8 -12.05 -8.36 6.01
CA LEU A 8 -10.60 -8.46 6.25
C LEU A 8 -9.98 -9.75 5.72
N GLU A 9 -10.74 -10.83 5.74
CA GLU A 9 -10.33 -12.15 5.29
C GLU A 9 -10.05 -12.21 3.78
N LYS A 10 -10.60 -11.25 3.03
CA LYS A 10 -10.38 -11.10 1.59
C LYS A 10 -9.26 -10.10 1.25
N ILE A 11 -8.60 -9.53 2.26
CA ILE A 11 -7.49 -8.60 2.05
C ILE A 11 -6.18 -9.35 2.26
N GLN A 12 -5.34 -9.39 1.24
CA GLN A 12 -4.01 -9.98 1.30
C GLN A 12 -2.94 -8.89 1.17
N VAL A 13 -1.93 -8.95 2.03
CA VAL A 13 -0.75 -8.09 1.96
C VAL A 13 0.38 -8.88 1.31
N VAL A 14 0.97 -8.33 0.27
CA VAL A 14 2.13 -8.91 -0.42
C VAL A 14 3.29 -7.92 -0.41
N VAL A 15 4.50 -8.45 -0.37
CA VAL A 15 5.73 -7.68 -0.52
C VAL A 15 6.15 -7.71 -1.98
N HIS A 16 6.24 -6.54 -2.59
CA HIS A 16 6.63 -6.36 -3.98
C HIS A 16 7.80 -5.37 -4.07
N PRO A 17 9.06 -5.87 -4.12
CA PRO A 17 10.25 -5.01 -4.01
C PRO A 17 10.38 -3.96 -5.12
N GLN A 18 9.90 -4.28 -6.32
CA GLN A 18 9.97 -3.35 -7.46
C GLN A 18 8.98 -2.18 -7.33
N SER A 19 7.97 -2.32 -6.46
CA SER A 19 6.96 -1.28 -6.20
C SER A 19 6.25 -0.74 -7.46
N ILE A 20 6.01 -1.61 -8.44
CA ILE A 20 5.34 -1.28 -9.70
C ILE A 20 3.85 -1.58 -9.61
N LEU A 21 3.46 -2.75 -9.05
CA LEU A 21 2.08 -3.08 -8.75
C LEU A 21 1.72 -2.53 -7.37
N HIS A 22 0.76 -1.60 -7.32
CA HIS A 22 0.36 -0.96 -6.07
C HIS A 22 -0.88 -1.59 -5.44
N SER A 23 -1.79 -2.10 -6.26
CA SER A 23 -2.97 -2.82 -5.80
C SER A 23 -3.47 -3.77 -6.88
N ALA A 24 -4.15 -4.83 -6.47
CA ALA A 24 -4.80 -5.76 -7.39
C ALA A 24 -6.12 -6.25 -6.80
N VAL A 25 -7.06 -6.60 -7.67
CA VAL A 25 -8.33 -7.20 -7.31
C VAL A 25 -8.45 -8.53 -8.05
N GLU A 26 -8.66 -9.59 -7.29
CA GLU A 26 -9.01 -10.91 -7.82
C GLU A 26 -10.53 -11.03 -7.92
N TYR A 27 -11.01 -11.40 -9.09
CA TYR A 27 -12.42 -11.59 -9.38
C TYR A 27 -12.84 -13.06 -9.23
N MET A 28 -14.16 -13.30 -9.26
CA MET A 28 -14.74 -14.64 -9.08
C MET A 28 -14.37 -15.63 -10.19
N ASP A 29 -14.00 -15.14 -11.36
CA ASP A 29 -13.49 -15.91 -12.50
C ASP A 29 -11.97 -16.19 -12.42
N SER A 30 -11.35 -15.87 -11.29
CA SER A 30 -9.90 -15.97 -11.03
C SER A 30 -9.06 -15.01 -11.87
N SER A 31 -9.66 -14.05 -12.56
CA SER A 31 -8.90 -12.97 -13.20
C SER A 31 -8.39 -12.00 -12.14
N VAL A 32 -7.18 -11.45 -12.37
CA VAL A 32 -6.58 -10.45 -11.50
C VAL A 32 -6.38 -9.17 -12.28
N ILE A 33 -6.98 -8.08 -11.81
CA ILE A 33 -6.78 -6.74 -12.39
C ILE A 33 -5.98 -5.91 -11.40
N GLY A 34 -4.86 -5.36 -11.88
CA GLY A 34 -3.94 -4.59 -11.06
C GLY A 34 -3.71 -3.17 -11.57
N GLN A 35 -3.42 -2.26 -10.65
CA GLN A 35 -2.96 -0.92 -10.96
C GLN A 35 -1.43 -0.90 -10.92
N LEU A 36 -0.81 -0.64 -12.06
CA LEU A 36 0.62 -0.53 -12.23
C LEU A 36 1.02 0.93 -12.51
N GLY A 37 2.20 1.31 -12.07
CA GLY A 37 2.78 2.62 -12.32
C GLY A 37 4.12 2.79 -11.64
N ASN A 38 4.84 3.84 -11.98
CA ASN A 38 5.99 4.25 -11.20
C ASN A 38 5.53 4.69 -9.79
N PRO A 39 6.35 4.50 -8.74
CA PRO A 39 5.98 4.87 -7.36
C PRO A 39 6.03 6.40 -7.18
N ASP A 40 5.01 7.08 -7.70
CA ASP A 40 4.85 8.52 -7.65
C ASP A 40 3.45 8.90 -7.14
N MET A 41 3.41 9.49 -5.95
CA MET A 41 2.16 9.90 -5.30
C MET A 41 1.43 11.03 -6.02
N ARG A 42 2.08 11.76 -6.92
CA ARG A 42 1.42 12.81 -7.73
C ARG A 42 0.33 12.22 -8.61
N ILE A 43 0.51 10.99 -9.10
CA ILE A 43 -0.46 10.31 -9.97
C ILE A 43 -1.80 10.06 -9.25
N PRO A 44 -1.86 9.34 -8.11
CA PRO A 44 -3.13 9.12 -7.42
C PRO A 44 -3.73 10.39 -6.83
N ILE A 45 -2.91 11.37 -6.42
CA ILE A 45 -3.39 12.67 -5.93
C ILE A 45 -4.07 13.45 -7.05
N ALA A 46 -3.42 13.56 -8.21
CA ALA A 46 -4.00 14.23 -9.37
C ALA A 46 -5.32 13.58 -9.79
N TYR A 47 -5.37 12.24 -9.83
CA TYR A 47 -6.60 11.53 -10.16
C TYR A 47 -7.72 11.74 -9.13
N ALA A 48 -7.39 11.84 -7.84
CA ALA A 48 -8.37 12.14 -6.82
C ALA A 48 -9.03 13.52 -7.01
N PHE A 49 -8.26 14.50 -7.50
CA PHE A 49 -8.78 15.84 -7.79
C PHE A 49 -9.52 15.94 -9.12
N SER A 50 -9.15 15.15 -10.12
CA SER A 50 -9.73 15.22 -11.46
C SER A 50 -10.83 14.17 -11.73
N TYR A 51 -11.10 13.28 -10.78
CA TYR A 51 -12.07 12.20 -10.94
C TYR A 51 -13.40 12.70 -11.54
N PRO A 52 -13.99 12.01 -12.53
CA PRO A 52 -13.56 10.73 -13.11
C PRO A 52 -12.52 10.83 -14.25
N ASP A 53 -12.14 12.02 -14.64
CA ASP A 53 -11.22 12.26 -15.73
C ASP A 53 -9.76 12.05 -15.30
N ARG A 54 -8.89 11.76 -16.28
CA ARG A 54 -7.44 11.69 -16.06
C ARG A 54 -6.77 12.85 -16.77
N ILE A 55 -6.08 13.69 -15.99
CA ILE A 55 -5.32 14.81 -16.54
C ILE A 55 -3.95 14.32 -17.03
N ASP A 56 -3.41 15.03 -18.01
CA ASP A 56 -2.07 14.79 -18.50
C ASP A 56 -1.03 15.20 -17.45
N LEU A 57 -0.12 14.30 -17.14
CA LEU A 57 0.99 14.49 -16.20
C LEU A 57 2.35 14.25 -16.86
N SER A 58 2.42 14.20 -18.18
CA SER A 58 3.64 13.88 -18.94
C SER A 58 4.81 14.83 -18.66
N ASP A 59 4.52 16.08 -18.29
CA ASP A 59 5.53 17.08 -17.94
C ASP A 59 6.12 16.90 -16.52
N VAL A 60 5.48 16.09 -15.68
CA VAL A 60 5.83 15.97 -14.25
C VAL A 60 6.07 14.54 -13.76
N THR A 61 5.63 13.55 -14.53
CA THR A 61 5.81 12.13 -14.19
C THR A 61 6.32 11.35 -15.40
N GLU A 62 7.22 10.42 -15.15
CA GLU A 62 7.70 9.49 -16.17
C GLU A 62 6.68 8.38 -16.42
N PRO A 63 6.36 8.02 -17.67
CA PRO A 63 5.54 6.87 -17.96
C PRO A 63 6.23 5.56 -17.54
N LEU A 64 5.43 4.58 -17.12
CA LEU A 64 5.97 3.26 -16.83
C LEU A 64 6.38 2.57 -18.14
N ASP A 65 7.67 2.26 -18.26
CA ASP A 65 8.19 1.43 -19.34
C ASP A 65 8.21 -0.05 -18.92
N LEU A 66 7.24 -0.82 -19.43
CA LEU A 66 7.18 -2.26 -19.15
C LEU A 66 8.36 -3.04 -19.71
N PHE A 67 9.02 -2.55 -20.76
CA PHE A 67 10.22 -3.19 -21.33
C PHE A 67 11.46 -3.01 -20.46
N SER A 68 11.45 -2.05 -19.55
CA SER A 68 12.53 -1.88 -18.57
C SER A 68 12.51 -2.96 -17.47
N LEU A 69 11.38 -3.67 -17.28
CA LEU A 69 11.19 -4.71 -16.27
C LEU A 69 11.76 -6.07 -16.72
N LYS A 70 13.01 -6.09 -17.17
CA LYS A 70 13.69 -7.28 -17.76
C LYS A 70 13.75 -8.47 -16.80
N ASP A 71 13.90 -8.18 -15.51
CA ASP A 71 13.98 -9.21 -14.45
C ASP A 71 12.61 -9.64 -13.94
N GLY A 72 11.54 -9.11 -14.54
CA GLY A 72 10.16 -9.37 -14.15
C GLY A 72 9.73 -8.69 -12.86
N MET A 73 8.58 -9.08 -12.37
CA MET A 73 8.02 -8.65 -11.09
C MET A 73 7.98 -9.84 -10.13
N SER A 74 8.43 -9.63 -8.91
CA SER A 74 8.43 -10.66 -7.87
C SER A 74 7.50 -10.28 -6.73
N PHE A 75 6.85 -11.30 -6.14
CA PHE A 75 5.89 -11.14 -5.05
C PHE A 75 6.20 -12.15 -3.96
N TYR A 76 6.23 -11.70 -2.73
CA TYR A 76 6.53 -12.52 -1.56
C TYR A 76 5.43 -12.37 -0.52
N PRO A 77 5.14 -13.41 0.26
CA PRO A 77 4.30 -13.26 1.44
C PRO A 77 4.97 -12.30 2.42
N ALA A 78 4.17 -11.48 3.08
CA ALA A 78 4.69 -10.62 4.14
C ALA A 78 5.09 -11.49 5.36
N ASP A 79 6.35 -11.38 5.77
CA ASP A 79 6.84 -12.04 6.99
C ASP A 79 6.25 -11.33 8.21
N ARG A 80 5.32 -11.99 8.88
CA ARG A 80 4.60 -11.43 10.03
C ARG A 80 5.43 -11.42 11.32
N GLU A 81 6.51 -12.16 11.40
CA GLU A 81 7.44 -12.07 12.52
C GLU A 81 8.25 -10.77 12.44
N VAL A 82 8.60 -10.37 11.23
CA VAL A 82 9.29 -9.10 10.96
C VAL A 82 8.31 -7.93 10.96
N PHE A 83 7.19 -8.06 10.24
CA PHE A 83 6.19 -7.00 10.07
C PHE A 83 5.00 -7.15 11.03
N LYS A 84 5.25 -7.17 12.33
CA LYS A 84 4.22 -7.33 13.38
C LYS A 84 3.11 -6.28 13.32
N THR A 85 3.38 -5.12 12.75
CA THR A 85 2.38 -4.06 12.54
C THR A 85 1.23 -4.49 11.65
N ILE A 86 1.42 -5.49 10.78
CA ILE A 86 0.35 -6.05 9.95
C ILE A 86 -0.68 -6.74 10.85
N ASP A 87 -0.25 -7.57 11.80
CA ASP A 87 -1.18 -8.24 12.72
C ASP A 87 -1.91 -7.24 13.62
N LEU A 88 -1.19 -6.24 14.15
CA LEU A 88 -1.80 -5.15 14.91
C LEU A 88 -2.85 -4.40 14.09
N ALA A 89 -2.61 -4.17 12.79
CA ALA A 89 -3.60 -3.53 11.92
C ALA A 89 -4.85 -4.41 11.72
N TYR A 90 -4.69 -5.71 11.57
CA TYR A 90 -5.81 -6.64 11.49
C TYR A 90 -6.60 -6.70 12.80
N GLU A 91 -5.93 -6.73 13.95
CA GLU A 91 -6.56 -6.71 15.27
C GLU A 91 -7.33 -5.40 15.48
N ALA A 92 -6.70 -4.25 15.26
CA ALA A 92 -7.37 -2.96 15.36
C ALA A 92 -8.61 -2.85 14.46
N CYS A 93 -8.54 -3.42 13.25
CA CYS A 93 -9.69 -3.46 12.35
C CYS A 93 -10.80 -4.40 12.81
N ARG A 94 -10.49 -5.49 13.52
CA ARG A 94 -11.49 -6.41 14.10
C ARG A 94 -12.19 -5.79 15.30
N GLU A 95 -11.40 -5.20 16.21
CA GLU A 95 -11.93 -4.47 17.38
C GLU A 95 -12.80 -3.29 16.96
N GLY A 96 -12.42 -2.58 15.92
CA GLY A 96 -13.17 -1.44 15.41
C GLY A 96 -13.14 -0.22 16.34
N GLY A 97 -14.20 0.58 16.32
CA GLY A 97 -14.28 1.78 17.14
C GLY A 97 -13.11 2.75 16.92
N SER A 98 -12.44 3.14 17.99
CA SER A 98 -11.28 4.04 17.94
C SER A 98 -9.93 3.32 17.73
N CYS A 99 -9.89 1.97 17.77
CA CYS A 99 -8.63 1.22 17.68
C CYS A 99 -7.82 1.51 16.42
N PRO A 100 -8.40 1.61 15.20
CA PRO A 100 -7.63 1.98 14.01
C PRO A 100 -7.01 3.39 14.10
N VAL A 101 -7.72 4.34 14.70
CA VAL A 101 -7.22 5.73 14.87
C VAL A 101 -6.07 5.76 15.89
N VAL A 102 -6.21 5.02 16.99
CA VAL A 102 -5.15 4.91 18.01
C VAL A 102 -3.90 4.27 17.42
N LEU A 103 -4.06 3.19 16.65
CA LEU A 103 -2.93 2.53 15.97
C LEU A 103 -2.23 3.48 15.01
N ASN A 104 -2.98 4.22 14.19
CA ASN A 104 -2.40 5.19 13.26
C ASN A 104 -1.65 6.31 13.99
N GLY A 105 -2.25 6.91 15.01
CA GLY A 105 -1.62 7.97 15.80
C GLY A 105 -0.36 7.49 16.52
N ALA A 106 -0.37 6.29 17.09
CA ALA A 106 0.81 5.69 17.70
C ALA A 106 1.93 5.47 16.68
N ASN A 107 1.58 4.97 15.48
CA ASN A 107 2.56 4.76 14.42
C ASN A 107 3.22 6.08 13.98
N GLU A 108 2.46 7.14 13.80
CA GLU A 108 3.01 8.45 13.42
C GLU A 108 3.99 8.98 14.47
N VAL A 109 3.61 8.94 15.74
CA VAL A 109 4.48 9.37 16.83
C VAL A 109 5.77 8.53 16.89
N LEU A 110 5.67 7.22 16.72
CA LEU A 110 6.83 6.32 16.73
C LEU A 110 7.76 6.56 15.54
N VAL A 111 7.22 6.82 14.36
CA VAL A 111 8.00 7.17 13.16
C VAL A 111 8.76 8.48 13.39
N ASP A 112 8.10 9.51 13.90
CA ASP A 112 8.74 10.79 14.21
C ASP A 112 9.85 10.63 15.24
N LEU A 113 9.61 9.91 16.34
CA LEU A 113 10.60 9.62 17.34
C LEU A 113 11.80 8.85 16.77
N PHE A 114 11.55 7.88 15.90
CA PHE A 114 12.61 7.11 15.24
C PHE A 114 13.47 8.01 14.33
N LEU A 115 12.85 8.88 13.55
CA LEU A 115 13.55 9.78 12.63
C LEU A 115 14.36 10.87 13.37
N ILE A 116 13.81 11.40 14.46
CA ILE A 116 14.45 12.49 15.23
C ILE A 116 15.55 11.94 16.16
N SER A 117 15.27 10.90 16.90
CA SER A 117 16.16 10.40 17.96
C SER A 117 17.09 9.29 17.53
N ARG A 118 17.00 8.80 16.28
CA ARG A 118 17.69 7.60 15.81
C ARG A 118 17.53 6.43 16.77
N THR A 119 16.37 6.34 17.41
CA THR A 119 16.05 5.24 18.31
C THR A 119 16.12 3.96 17.51
N THR A 120 17.03 3.06 17.87
CA THR A 120 17.15 1.76 17.23
C THR A 120 15.83 1.03 17.41
N CYS A 121 15.21 0.67 16.31
CA CYS A 121 14.07 -0.25 16.34
C CYS A 121 14.52 -1.51 17.08
N CYS A 122 13.85 -1.89 18.14
CA CYS A 122 14.14 -3.14 18.84
C CYS A 122 14.08 -4.29 17.83
N ARG A 123 15.20 -4.99 17.69
CA ARG A 123 15.29 -6.23 16.93
C ARG A 123 14.49 -7.32 17.62
#